data_3fcfa0c06449701d6304f76225a7ed57
#
_entry.id   3fcfa0c06449701d6304f76225a7ed57
#
_cell.length_a   1.000
_cell.length_b   1.000
_cell.length_c   1.000
_cell.angle_alpha   90.00
_cell.angle_beta   90.00
_cell.angle_gamma   90.00
#
_symmetry.space_group_name_H-M   'P 1'
#
loop_
_entity.id
_entity.type
_entity.pdbx_description
1 polymer ?
#
loop_
_entity_poly.entity_id
_entity_poly.type
_entity_poly.pdbx_seq_one_letter_code
_entity_poly.pdbx_strand_id
1 'polypeptide(L)'
;MAKAIDKTLSKVYYDLNSPASFAGINKILEEARKVNPKIKMDHVTNFLEKQTTYTLHKPIQKPKPRLKTVPSGFHTDWQCDLCIFDQIKQYNNGYKYLLVCIDVLSRMLFVAPAKSKRSEDMIEAFETIFKNAKVLPNKLYSDAGLEFQANKMKKYFNDKTIIKHVMHSPHLHAGVVERANRTIKERLYKYFTQNDTYRWIDVIDKIIKNINNSVHRTTGMKPAGVTFKNARALWEKVYGEKEEPQKNPKFKLGDTVRITKEKGVFDLNGENIKGIFYNQELVKVSEEPRPAEILKTRLRKGVKEHFVRWIVDTNKPNAWVKDTDIERE
;
A
#
# COMPACT_ATOMS: atom_id res chain seq x y z
N MET A 1 7.19 10.97 -39.13
CA MET A 1 8.26 10.17 -38.45
C MET A 1 7.71 9.47 -37.21
N ALA A 2 6.97 10.12 -36.35
CA ALA A 2 6.36 9.50 -35.12
C ALA A 2 5.41 8.33 -35.46
N LYS A 3 4.46 8.49 -36.39
CA LYS A 3 3.52 7.42 -36.82
C LYS A 3 4.24 6.16 -37.36
N ALA A 4 5.39 6.30 -38.01
CA ALA A 4 6.16 5.16 -38.51
C ALA A 4 6.86 4.40 -37.36
N ILE A 5 7.32 5.13 -36.31
CA ILE A 5 7.91 4.53 -35.11
C ILE A 5 6.84 3.77 -34.32
N ASP A 6 5.66 4.35 -34.12
CA ASP A 6 4.56 3.72 -33.40
C ASP A 6 4.07 2.46 -34.13
N LYS A 7 4.00 2.47 -35.45
CA LYS A 7 3.68 1.26 -36.27
C LYS A 7 4.70 0.14 -36.03
N THR A 8 6.00 0.47 -36.00
CA THR A 8 7.06 -0.51 -35.74
C THR A 8 6.94 -1.07 -34.32
N LEU A 9 6.73 -0.20 -33.30
CA LEU A 9 6.58 -0.60 -31.93
C LEU A 9 5.33 -1.46 -31.71
N SER A 10 4.21 -1.09 -32.33
CA SER A 10 2.96 -1.87 -32.31
C SER A 10 3.18 -3.28 -32.87
N LYS A 11 3.85 -3.39 -34.00
CA LYS A 11 4.17 -4.71 -34.60
C LYS A 11 5.04 -5.55 -33.68
N VAL A 12 6.09 -4.96 -33.08
CA VAL A 12 6.99 -5.67 -32.16
C VAL A 12 6.26 -6.09 -30.87
N TYR A 13 5.34 -5.26 -30.38
CA TYR A 13 4.67 -5.48 -29.11
C TYR A 13 3.52 -6.49 -29.20
N TYR A 14 2.71 -6.45 -30.27
CA TYR A 14 1.50 -7.27 -30.40
C TYR A 14 1.69 -8.55 -31.23
N ASP A 15 2.75 -8.65 -32.02
CA ASP A 15 3.01 -9.85 -32.81
C ASP A 15 3.49 -10.98 -31.90
N LEU A 16 2.68 -12.02 -31.77
CA LEU A 16 3.01 -13.20 -30.95
C LEU A 16 4.25 -13.96 -31.39
N ASN A 17 4.69 -13.76 -32.63
CA ASN A 17 5.94 -14.33 -33.15
C ASN A 17 7.16 -13.47 -32.81
N SER A 18 6.95 -12.27 -32.28
CA SER A 18 8.04 -11.39 -31.82
C SER A 18 8.60 -11.86 -30.49
N PRO A 19 9.93 -11.97 -30.31
CA PRO A 19 10.55 -12.26 -29.01
C PRO A 19 10.23 -11.22 -27.94
N ALA A 20 9.77 -10.03 -28.34
CA ALA A 20 9.37 -8.93 -27.45
C ALA A 20 7.85 -8.78 -27.32
N SER A 21 7.06 -9.77 -27.77
CA SER A 21 5.61 -9.73 -27.64
C SER A 21 5.19 -9.54 -26.16
N PHE A 22 4.38 -8.50 -25.88
CA PHE A 22 3.94 -8.09 -24.55
C PHE A 22 5.06 -7.96 -23.49
N ALA A 23 6.30 -7.74 -23.93
CA ALA A 23 7.45 -7.63 -23.03
C ALA A 23 7.60 -6.23 -22.42
N GLY A 24 8.58 -6.07 -21.52
CA GLY A 24 8.96 -4.79 -20.95
C GLY A 24 9.82 -3.93 -21.87
N ILE A 25 9.99 -2.65 -21.49
CA ILE A 25 10.65 -1.58 -22.28
C ILE A 25 11.97 -2.04 -22.93
N ASN A 26 12.86 -2.68 -22.17
CA ASN A 26 14.20 -3.03 -22.67
C ASN A 26 14.17 -4.04 -23.82
N LYS A 27 13.34 -5.07 -23.73
CA LYS A 27 13.20 -6.09 -24.79
C LYS A 27 12.55 -5.52 -26.05
N ILE A 28 11.54 -4.67 -25.88
CA ILE A 28 10.90 -3.99 -27.00
C ILE A 28 11.89 -3.07 -27.71
N LEU A 29 12.67 -2.32 -26.93
CA LEU A 29 13.71 -1.43 -27.48
C LEU A 29 14.75 -2.21 -28.29
N GLU A 30 15.20 -3.35 -27.75
CA GLU A 30 16.18 -4.22 -28.43
C GLU A 30 15.64 -4.74 -29.78
N GLU A 31 14.44 -5.31 -29.78
CA GLU A 31 13.82 -5.84 -31.01
C GLU A 31 13.46 -4.73 -32.01
N ALA A 32 12.92 -3.60 -31.51
CA ALA A 32 12.58 -2.47 -32.38
C ALA A 32 13.80 -1.84 -33.06
N ARG A 33 14.96 -1.82 -32.40
CA ARG A 33 16.23 -1.33 -32.96
C ARG A 33 16.79 -2.21 -34.05
N LYS A 34 16.47 -3.49 -34.10
CA LYS A 34 16.81 -4.37 -35.23
C LYS A 34 16.12 -3.92 -36.52
N VAL A 35 14.90 -3.35 -36.40
CA VAL A 35 14.13 -2.82 -37.51
C VAL A 35 14.47 -1.37 -37.82
N ASN A 36 14.61 -0.55 -36.75
CA ASN A 36 14.92 0.87 -36.86
C ASN A 36 15.88 1.30 -35.74
N PRO A 37 17.20 1.43 -36.00
CA PRO A 37 18.19 1.81 -35.01
C PRO A 37 17.99 3.19 -34.34
N LYS A 38 17.20 4.08 -34.98
CA LYS A 38 16.90 5.44 -34.44
C LYS A 38 15.90 5.46 -33.33
N ILE A 39 15.28 4.32 -32.98
CA ILE A 39 14.31 4.23 -31.89
C ILE A 39 15.03 4.40 -30.54
N LYS A 40 14.55 5.37 -29.75
CA LYS A 40 15.04 5.69 -28.40
C LYS A 40 14.12 5.10 -27.34
N MET A 41 14.62 5.00 -26.11
CA MET A 41 13.85 4.51 -24.96
C MET A 41 12.57 5.32 -24.74
N ASP A 42 12.64 6.65 -24.91
CA ASP A 42 11.48 7.54 -24.74
C ASP A 42 10.36 7.22 -25.73
N HIS A 43 10.69 6.83 -26.98
CA HIS A 43 9.68 6.42 -27.96
C HIS A 43 8.94 5.16 -27.47
N VAL A 44 9.67 4.18 -26.92
CA VAL A 44 9.07 2.93 -26.40
C VAL A 44 8.23 3.22 -25.17
N THR A 45 8.72 4.07 -24.25
CA THR A 45 8.01 4.44 -23.03
C THR A 45 6.70 5.16 -23.37
N ASN A 46 6.76 6.16 -24.22
CA ASN A 46 5.58 6.93 -24.64
C ASN A 46 4.56 6.06 -25.41
N PHE A 47 5.04 5.10 -26.21
CA PHE A 47 4.17 4.13 -26.87
C PHE A 47 3.47 3.23 -25.83
N LEU A 48 4.21 2.64 -24.89
CA LEU A 48 3.66 1.73 -23.88
C LEU A 48 2.72 2.39 -22.89
N GLU A 49 2.93 3.66 -22.55
CA GLU A 49 2.02 4.43 -21.71
C GLU A 49 0.65 4.66 -22.36
N LYS A 50 0.57 4.54 -23.69
CA LYS A 50 -0.70 4.56 -24.44
C LYS A 50 -1.38 3.19 -24.50
N GLN A 51 -0.66 2.08 -24.22
CA GLN A 51 -1.22 0.74 -24.35
C GLN A 51 -1.94 0.30 -23.07
N THR A 52 -3.24 0.08 -23.15
CA THR A 52 -4.06 -0.41 -22.03
C THR A 52 -3.52 -1.74 -21.49
N THR A 53 -3.14 -2.66 -22.39
CA THR A 53 -2.54 -3.95 -22.02
C THR A 53 -1.29 -3.80 -21.15
N TYR A 54 -0.42 -2.84 -21.45
CA TYR A 54 0.77 -2.58 -20.65
C TYR A 54 0.46 -1.91 -19.32
N THR A 55 -0.37 -0.85 -19.33
CA THR A 55 -0.64 -0.03 -18.15
C THR A 55 -1.47 -0.76 -17.08
N LEU A 56 -2.36 -1.67 -17.51
CA LEU A 56 -3.14 -2.52 -16.59
C LEU A 56 -2.28 -3.59 -15.89
N HIS A 57 -1.28 -4.12 -16.59
CA HIS A 57 -0.50 -5.26 -16.11
C HIS A 57 0.91 -4.90 -15.64
N LYS A 58 1.24 -3.59 -15.60
CA LYS A 58 2.55 -3.16 -15.10
C LYS A 58 2.73 -3.57 -13.64
N PRO A 59 3.77 -4.35 -13.31
CA PRO A 59 3.99 -4.80 -11.95
C PRO A 59 4.32 -3.64 -11.02
N ILE A 60 3.83 -3.72 -9.78
CA ILE A 60 4.13 -2.75 -8.73
C ILE A 60 5.62 -2.81 -8.41
N GLN A 61 6.30 -1.70 -8.60
CA GLN A 61 7.64 -1.53 -8.04
C GLN A 61 7.51 -1.08 -6.59
N LYS A 62 8.00 -1.90 -5.65
CA LYS A 62 8.01 -1.51 -4.23
C LYS A 62 8.72 -0.17 -4.07
N PRO A 63 8.07 0.85 -3.51
CA PRO A 63 8.68 2.17 -3.38
C PRO A 63 9.91 2.12 -2.47
N LYS A 64 10.97 2.78 -2.89
CA LYS A 64 12.18 3.02 -2.08
C LYS A 64 12.57 4.49 -2.23
N PRO A 65 12.65 5.27 -1.15
CA PRO A 65 12.28 4.96 0.23
C PRO A 65 10.77 5.04 0.45
N ARG A 66 10.25 4.24 1.39
CA ARG A 66 8.85 4.38 1.87
C ARG A 66 8.75 5.58 2.80
N LEU A 67 7.62 6.29 2.75
CA LEU A 67 7.31 7.32 3.73
C LEU A 67 7.32 6.70 5.14
N LYS A 68 8.00 7.36 6.06
CA LYS A 68 8.05 6.92 7.45
C LYS A 68 6.79 7.39 8.16
N THR A 69 6.21 6.54 9.01
CA THR A 69 5.25 7.02 10.01
C THR A 69 6.02 7.84 11.03
N VAL A 70 5.79 9.15 11.06
CA VAL A 70 6.45 10.07 12.00
C VAL A 70 5.53 10.25 13.20
N PRO A 71 5.92 9.80 14.41
CA PRO A 71 5.11 9.98 15.61
C PRO A 71 5.22 11.42 16.12
N SER A 72 4.14 11.89 16.76
CA SER A 72 4.12 13.22 17.39
C SER A 72 5.02 13.29 18.65
N GLY A 73 5.28 12.16 19.29
CA GLY A 73 6.12 12.06 20.48
C GLY A 73 6.17 10.65 21.08
N PHE A 74 6.68 10.56 22.31
CA PHE A 74 6.78 9.32 23.06
C PHE A 74 5.42 8.93 23.61
N HIS A 75 4.99 7.70 23.34
CA HIS A 75 3.68 7.14 23.67
C HIS A 75 2.47 7.84 23.02
N THR A 76 2.69 8.77 22.09
CA THR A 76 1.58 9.48 21.44
C THR A 76 0.93 8.68 20.31
N ASP A 77 1.73 7.96 19.54
CA ASP A 77 1.31 7.28 18.30
C ASP A 77 1.65 5.79 18.38
N TRP A 78 0.63 4.96 18.50
CA TRP A 78 0.80 3.50 18.51
C TRP A 78 0.24 2.86 17.24
N GLN A 79 0.84 1.74 16.84
CA GLN A 79 0.26 0.85 15.84
C GLN A 79 -0.19 -0.44 16.50
N CYS A 80 -1.29 -1.02 16.04
CA CYS A 80 -1.76 -2.31 16.51
C CYS A 80 -2.14 -3.24 15.36
N ASP A 81 -1.97 -4.54 15.59
CA ASP A 81 -2.31 -5.61 14.67
C ASP A 81 -2.50 -6.93 15.42
N LEU A 82 -3.09 -7.94 14.77
CA LEU A 82 -3.31 -9.27 15.34
C LEU A 82 -2.37 -10.32 14.74
N CYS A 83 -1.57 -10.95 15.58
CA CYS A 83 -0.94 -12.22 15.22
C CYS A 83 -1.96 -13.36 15.34
N ILE A 84 -2.11 -14.15 14.28
CA ILE A 84 -3.06 -15.27 14.22
C ILE A 84 -2.33 -16.57 14.51
N PHE A 85 -2.86 -17.36 15.49
CA PHE A 85 -2.38 -18.66 15.94
C PHE A 85 -3.50 -19.71 16.01
N ASP A 86 -4.55 -19.56 15.18
CA ASP A 86 -5.75 -20.41 15.24
C ASP A 86 -5.43 -21.92 15.08
N GLN A 87 -4.46 -22.27 14.23
CA GLN A 87 -4.06 -23.67 13.99
C GLN A 87 -3.51 -24.39 15.24
N ILE A 88 -3.00 -23.64 16.22
CA ILE A 88 -2.38 -24.18 17.44
C ILE A 88 -3.11 -23.81 18.72
N LYS A 89 -4.38 -23.41 18.61
CA LYS A 89 -5.21 -22.99 19.74
C LYS A 89 -5.38 -24.06 20.82
N GLN A 90 -5.44 -25.33 20.43
CA GLN A 90 -5.58 -26.46 21.35
C GLN A 90 -4.43 -26.54 22.39
N TYR A 91 -3.23 -26.12 21.99
CA TYR A 91 -2.06 -26.08 22.88
C TYR A 91 -2.02 -24.81 23.76
N ASN A 92 -2.91 -23.84 23.51
CA ASN A 92 -2.86 -22.49 24.08
C ASN A 92 -4.16 -22.08 24.78
N ASN A 93 -4.83 -22.99 25.47
CA ASN A 93 -6.05 -22.74 26.27
C ASN A 93 -7.16 -22.09 25.44
N GLY A 94 -7.24 -22.38 24.13
CA GLY A 94 -8.21 -21.79 23.21
C GLY A 94 -7.87 -20.39 22.70
N TYR A 95 -6.76 -19.79 23.12
CA TYR A 95 -6.31 -18.51 22.58
C TYR A 95 -5.84 -18.65 21.14
N LYS A 96 -6.45 -17.86 20.24
CA LYS A 96 -6.24 -17.89 18.79
C LYS A 96 -5.43 -16.71 18.30
N TYR A 97 -5.47 -15.61 19.03
CA TYR A 97 -4.94 -14.32 18.61
C TYR A 97 -4.03 -13.73 19.67
N LEU A 98 -3.03 -13.01 19.22
CA LEU A 98 -2.23 -12.14 20.07
C LEU A 98 -2.40 -10.72 19.54
N LEU A 99 -3.04 -9.85 20.31
CA LEU A 99 -3.08 -8.42 20.03
C LEU A 99 -1.70 -7.85 20.31
N VAL A 100 -1.12 -7.19 19.33
CA VAL A 100 0.20 -6.56 19.42
C VAL A 100 0.03 -5.06 19.24
N CYS A 101 0.47 -4.27 20.21
CA CYS A 101 0.58 -2.83 20.12
C CYS A 101 2.05 -2.42 20.20
N ILE A 102 2.45 -1.42 19.43
CA ILE A 102 3.80 -0.88 19.43
C ILE A 102 3.79 0.63 19.46
N ASP A 103 4.52 1.22 20.39
CA ASP A 103 4.80 2.67 20.34
C ASP A 103 5.73 2.98 19.16
N VAL A 104 5.30 3.89 18.29
CA VAL A 104 5.99 4.17 17.03
C VAL A 104 7.36 4.80 17.26
N LEU A 105 7.55 5.59 18.32
CA LEU A 105 8.84 6.23 18.61
C LEU A 105 9.84 5.23 19.21
N SER A 106 9.48 4.66 20.37
CA SER A 106 10.39 3.83 21.15
C SER A 106 10.56 2.41 20.61
N ARG A 107 9.58 1.93 19.81
CA ARG A 107 9.43 0.52 19.43
C ARG A 107 9.06 -0.40 20.59
N MET A 108 8.59 0.16 21.69
CA MET A 108 8.12 -0.60 22.85
C MET A 108 6.89 -1.41 22.49
N LEU A 109 6.96 -2.70 22.75
CA LEU A 109 5.90 -3.66 22.47
C LEU A 109 5.06 -3.94 23.70
N PHE A 110 3.75 -4.00 23.51
CA PHE A 110 2.76 -4.46 24.46
C PHE A 110 1.88 -5.49 23.79
N VAL A 111 1.57 -6.57 24.47
CA VAL A 111 0.77 -7.65 23.90
C VAL A 111 -0.26 -8.16 24.88
N ALA A 112 -1.36 -8.70 24.33
CA ALA A 112 -2.34 -9.45 25.10
C ALA A 112 -2.94 -10.57 24.24
N PRO A 113 -3.15 -11.77 24.81
CA PRO A 113 -3.83 -12.87 24.12
C PRO A 113 -5.33 -12.60 24.01
N ALA A 114 -5.96 -13.05 22.91
CA ALA A 114 -7.41 -12.99 22.73
C ALA A 114 -7.93 -14.33 22.18
N LYS A 115 -9.14 -14.73 22.64
CA LYS A 115 -9.77 -15.97 22.19
C LYS A 115 -10.52 -15.79 20.88
N SER A 116 -11.09 -14.64 20.64
CA SER A 116 -11.84 -14.32 19.43
C SER A 116 -11.58 -12.88 18.96
N LYS A 117 -12.11 -12.55 17.78
CA LYS A 117 -12.10 -11.18 17.22
C LYS A 117 -13.33 -10.38 17.64
N ARG A 118 -14.15 -10.87 18.57
CA ARG A 118 -15.31 -10.16 19.09
C ARG A 118 -14.89 -8.91 19.84
N SER A 119 -15.71 -7.89 19.80
CA SER A 119 -15.40 -6.61 20.45
C SER A 119 -15.10 -6.75 21.95
N GLU A 120 -15.77 -7.68 22.64
CA GLU A 120 -15.56 -7.94 24.07
C GLU A 120 -14.14 -8.43 24.34
N ASP A 121 -13.72 -9.50 23.64
CA ASP A 121 -12.39 -10.08 23.79
C ASP A 121 -11.29 -9.09 23.40
N MET A 122 -11.56 -8.26 22.37
CA MET A 122 -10.64 -7.22 21.93
C MET A 122 -10.51 -6.08 22.93
N ILE A 123 -11.62 -5.66 23.56
CA ILE A 123 -11.61 -4.64 24.62
C ILE A 123 -10.83 -5.16 25.82
N GLU A 124 -11.06 -6.40 26.25
CA GLU A 124 -10.32 -7.03 27.37
C GLU A 124 -8.81 -7.07 27.08
N ALA A 125 -8.43 -7.43 25.83
CA ALA A 125 -7.04 -7.42 25.40
C ALA A 125 -6.42 -6.00 25.44
N PHE A 126 -7.15 -4.98 24.95
CA PHE A 126 -6.68 -3.59 25.04
C PHE A 126 -6.56 -3.09 26.49
N GLU A 127 -7.53 -3.42 27.37
CA GLU A 127 -7.45 -3.07 28.80
C GLU A 127 -6.20 -3.69 29.45
N THR A 128 -5.92 -4.95 29.14
CA THR A 128 -4.70 -5.63 29.60
C THR A 128 -3.44 -4.90 29.12
N ILE A 129 -3.40 -4.51 27.84
CA ILE A 129 -2.28 -3.76 27.28
C ILE A 129 -2.12 -2.40 27.95
N PHE A 130 -3.20 -1.62 28.10
CA PHE A 130 -3.13 -0.29 28.68
C PHE A 130 -2.76 -0.32 30.18
N LYS A 131 -3.26 -1.32 30.90
CA LYS A 131 -2.87 -1.57 32.31
C LYS A 131 -1.37 -1.85 32.43
N ASN A 132 -0.83 -2.70 31.53
CA ASN A 132 0.59 -3.05 31.53
C ASN A 132 1.48 -1.88 31.09
N ALA A 133 1.01 -1.10 30.13
CA ALA A 133 1.72 0.08 29.62
C ALA A 133 1.73 1.25 30.61
N LYS A 134 0.73 1.34 31.48
CA LYS A 134 0.48 2.46 32.41
C LYS A 134 0.34 3.82 31.71
N VAL A 135 0.02 3.81 30.42
CA VAL A 135 -0.15 5.00 29.57
C VAL A 135 -1.10 4.65 28.43
N LEU A 136 -1.86 5.65 27.98
CA LEU A 136 -2.72 5.56 26.80
C LEU A 136 -2.07 6.31 25.62
N PRO A 137 -2.16 5.80 24.39
CA PRO A 137 -1.74 6.57 23.23
C PRO A 137 -2.79 7.66 22.89
N ASN A 138 -2.34 8.75 22.28
CA ASN A 138 -3.25 9.74 21.73
C ASN A 138 -3.87 9.23 20.42
N LYS A 139 -3.07 8.53 19.62
CA LYS A 139 -3.47 7.99 18.33
C LYS A 139 -3.13 6.51 18.22
N LEU A 140 -4.09 5.74 17.73
CA LEU A 140 -3.93 4.30 17.47
C LEU A 140 -4.20 4.00 16.01
N TYR A 141 -3.21 3.47 15.33
CA TYR A 141 -3.28 3.09 13.92
C TYR A 141 -3.45 1.57 13.80
N SER A 142 -4.44 1.13 13.01
CA SER A 142 -4.60 -0.28 12.64
C SER A 142 -4.88 -0.39 11.15
N ASP A 143 -4.81 -1.60 10.62
CA ASP A 143 -5.40 -1.93 9.33
C ASP A 143 -6.94 -1.83 9.35
N ALA A 144 -7.57 -2.11 8.20
CA ALA A 144 -9.03 -2.05 8.03
C ALA A 144 -9.76 -3.30 8.57
N GLY A 145 -9.16 -4.06 9.49
CA GLY A 145 -9.78 -5.23 10.10
C GLY A 145 -11.14 -4.91 10.76
N LEU A 146 -12.15 -5.75 10.49
CA LEU A 146 -13.51 -5.56 11.01
C LEU A 146 -13.55 -5.54 12.55
N GLU A 147 -12.65 -6.29 13.19
CA GLU A 147 -12.47 -6.36 14.65
C GLU A 147 -12.16 -5.00 15.27
N PHE A 148 -11.55 -4.08 14.50
CA PHE A 148 -11.21 -2.75 14.97
C PHE A 148 -12.23 -1.67 14.57
N GLN A 149 -13.17 -1.98 13.67
CA GLN A 149 -14.13 -1.02 13.10
C GLN A 149 -15.51 -1.09 13.74
N ALA A 150 -15.81 -2.12 14.53
CA ALA A 150 -17.10 -2.30 15.17
C ALA A 150 -17.50 -1.07 16.00
N ASN A 151 -18.79 -0.72 16.02
CA ASN A 151 -19.30 0.46 16.74
C ASN A 151 -18.96 0.44 18.23
N LYS A 152 -18.94 -0.75 18.85
CA LYS A 152 -18.53 -0.94 20.24
C LYS A 152 -17.07 -0.56 20.47
N MET A 153 -16.18 -0.91 19.53
CA MET A 153 -14.77 -0.52 19.58
C MET A 153 -14.57 0.99 19.38
N LYS A 154 -15.33 1.59 18.45
CA LYS A 154 -15.29 3.06 18.25
C LYS A 154 -15.69 3.79 19.51
N LYS A 155 -16.81 3.38 20.16
CA LYS A 155 -17.24 3.95 21.44
C LYS A 155 -16.16 3.78 22.52
N TYR A 156 -15.60 2.58 22.65
CA TYR A 156 -14.55 2.28 23.61
C TYR A 156 -13.31 3.20 23.49
N PHE A 157 -12.82 3.43 22.26
CA PHE A 157 -11.69 4.33 22.05
C PHE A 157 -12.06 5.81 22.29
N ASN A 158 -13.28 6.22 21.90
CA ASN A 158 -13.77 7.57 22.16
C ASN A 158 -13.88 7.85 23.67
N ASP A 159 -14.40 6.91 24.45
CA ASP A 159 -14.53 7.03 25.91
C ASP A 159 -13.14 7.17 26.59
N LYS A 160 -12.09 6.63 25.95
CA LYS A 160 -10.69 6.79 26.41
C LYS A 160 -9.95 7.96 25.76
N THR A 161 -10.60 8.78 24.95
CA THR A 161 -9.99 9.90 24.21
C THR A 161 -8.88 9.49 23.26
N ILE A 162 -8.90 8.25 22.75
CA ILE A 162 -7.94 7.72 21.78
C ILE A 162 -8.46 7.95 20.37
N ILE A 163 -7.73 8.72 19.57
CA ILE A 163 -8.06 8.95 18.15
C ILE A 163 -7.65 7.72 17.36
N LYS A 164 -8.64 6.98 16.86
CA LYS A 164 -8.38 5.82 16.05
C LYS A 164 -8.27 6.18 14.57
N HIS A 165 -7.16 5.78 13.95
CA HIS A 165 -6.92 5.88 12.52
C HIS A 165 -6.93 4.49 11.87
N VAL A 166 -7.77 4.31 10.84
CA VAL A 166 -7.80 3.10 10.03
C VAL A 166 -7.02 3.36 8.74
N MET A 167 -6.04 2.52 8.46
CA MET A 167 -5.27 2.61 7.23
C MET A 167 -6.01 1.88 6.11
N HIS A 168 -6.64 2.64 5.21
CA HIS A 168 -7.44 2.09 4.11
C HIS A 168 -6.64 1.81 2.82
N SER A 169 -5.42 2.32 2.72
CA SER A 169 -4.62 2.09 1.52
C SER A 169 -3.97 0.71 1.57
N PRO A 170 -4.09 -0.11 0.52
CA PRO A 170 -3.42 -1.42 0.45
C PRO A 170 -1.89 -1.31 0.54
N HIS A 171 -1.34 -0.11 0.44
CA HIS A 171 0.10 0.17 0.44
C HIS A 171 0.60 0.98 1.64
N LEU A 172 -0.31 1.59 2.42
CA LEU A 172 -0.01 2.24 3.70
C LEU A 172 -0.30 1.24 4.82
N HIS A 173 0.57 0.27 4.97
CA HIS A 173 0.48 -0.70 6.04
C HIS A 173 1.02 -0.15 7.35
N ALA A 174 0.54 -0.69 8.46
CA ALA A 174 1.11 -0.49 9.79
C ALA A 174 2.50 -1.16 9.89
N GLY A 175 3.42 -0.75 9.01
CA GLY A 175 4.69 -1.44 8.74
C GLY A 175 5.61 -1.58 9.95
N VAL A 176 5.35 -0.83 11.02
CA VAL A 176 6.12 -0.95 12.28
C VAL A 176 5.63 -2.17 13.06
N VAL A 177 4.31 -2.31 13.24
CA VAL A 177 3.74 -3.47 13.94
C VAL A 177 3.85 -4.76 13.12
N GLU A 178 3.72 -4.71 11.79
CA GLU A 178 3.93 -5.90 10.93
C GLU A 178 5.33 -6.49 11.11
N ARG A 179 6.35 -5.62 11.15
CA ARG A 179 7.73 -6.05 11.40
C ARG A 179 7.91 -6.61 12.80
N ALA A 180 7.24 -6.03 13.80
CA ALA A 180 7.22 -6.55 15.14
C ALA A 180 6.57 -7.93 15.19
N ASN A 181 5.43 -8.14 14.53
CA ASN A 181 4.75 -9.42 14.42
C ASN A 181 5.66 -10.49 13.82
N ARG A 182 6.43 -10.15 12.79
CA ARG A 182 7.43 -11.06 12.22
C ARG A 182 8.48 -11.46 13.26
N THR A 183 9.04 -10.49 13.97
CA THR A 183 10.06 -10.75 15.00
C THR A 183 9.53 -11.62 16.14
N ILE A 184 8.28 -11.39 16.57
CA ILE A 184 7.61 -12.20 17.59
C ILE A 184 7.46 -13.64 17.09
N LYS A 185 6.90 -13.83 15.88
CA LYS A 185 6.71 -15.15 15.27
C LYS A 185 8.04 -15.90 15.10
N GLU A 186 9.08 -15.25 14.61
CA GLU A 186 10.40 -15.86 14.44
C GLU A 186 10.97 -16.37 15.76
N ARG A 187 10.82 -15.62 16.86
CA ARG A 187 11.29 -16.06 18.18
C ARG A 187 10.44 -17.19 18.74
N LEU A 188 9.10 -17.12 18.57
CA LEU A 188 8.20 -18.20 18.99
C LEU A 188 8.49 -19.49 18.23
N TYR A 189 8.65 -19.45 16.92
CA TYR A 189 8.95 -20.67 16.15
C TYR A 189 10.29 -21.30 16.52
N LYS A 190 11.31 -20.50 16.79
CA LYS A 190 12.57 -21.02 17.33
C LYS A 190 12.39 -21.68 18.71
N TYR A 191 11.58 -21.07 19.57
CA TYR A 191 11.21 -21.64 20.87
C TYR A 191 10.45 -22.95 20.70
N PHE A 192 9.50 -23.02 19.76
CA PHE A 192 8.74 -24.24 19.48
C PHE A 192 9.65 -25.38 19.03
N THR A 193 10.56 -25.10 18.12
CA THR A 193 11.53 -26.09 17.65
C THR A 193 12.46 -26.58 18.77
N GLN A 194 12.94 -25.67 19.62
CA GLN A 194 13.87 -26.01 20.69
C GLN A 194 13.22 -26.87 21.79
N ASN A 195 11.93 -26.63 22.08
CA ASN A 195 11.24 -27.25 23.21
C ASN A 195 10.19 -28.29 22.77
N ASP A 196 10.13 -28.62 21.49
CA ASP A 196 9.15 -29.54 20.88
C ASP A 196 7.71 -29.26 21.35
N THR A 197 7.29 -28.01 21.23
CA THR A 197 5.99 -27.55 21.73
C THR A 197 5.41 -26.47 20.82
N TYR A 198 4.08 -26.34 20.81
CA TYR A 198 3.36 -25.22 20.19
C TYR A 198 2.73 -24.28 21.22
N ARG A 199 3.11 -24.41 22.49
CA ARG A 199 2.56 -23.63 23.61
C ARG A 199 3.28 -22.29 23.73
N TRP A 200 2.63 -21.22 23.27
CA TRP A 200 3.19 -19.85 23.31
C TRP A 200 2.68 -19.02 24.48
N ILE A 201 1.49 -19.34 25.01
CA ILE A 201 0.81 -18.50 26.01
C ILE A 201 1.64 -18.30 27.29
N ASP A 202 2.41 -19.29 27.71
CA ASP A 202 3.19 -19.25 28.96
C ASP A 202 4.54 -18.51 28.79
N VAL A 203 4.98 -18.28 27.55
CA VAL A 203 6.31 -17.74 27.26
C VAL A 203 6.28 -16.39 26.57
N ILE A 204 5.10 -15.96 26.07
CA ILE A 204 4.99 -14.75 25.26
C ILE A 204 5.50 -13.52 25.99
N ASP A 205 5.17 -13.35 27.27
CA ASP A 205 5.61 -12.20 28.06
C ASP A 205 7.13 -12.16 28.22
N LYS A 206 7.77 -13.32 28.39
CA LYS A 206 9.23 -13.41 28.44
C LYS A 206 9.86 -13.04 27.09
N ILE A 207 9.27 -13.48 25.99
CA ILE A 207 9.74 -13.15 24.63
C ILE A 207 9.61 -11.65 24.39
N ILE A 208 8.48 -11.04 24.73
CA ILE A 208 8.27 -9.59 24.57
C ILE A 208 9.23 -8.80 25.45
N LYS A 209 9.40 -9.20 26.72
CA LYS A 209 10.40 -8.58 27.62
C LYS A 209 11.81 -8.64 27.01
N ASN A 210 12.19 -9.77 26.40
CA ASN A 210 13.49 -9.90 25.74
C ASN A 210 13.60 -9.01 24.50
N ILE A 211 12.53 -8.86 23.70
CA ILE A 211 12.52 -7.94 22.56
C ILE A 211 12.68 -6.51 23.04
N ASN A 212 11.91 -6.09 24.03
CA ASN A 212 11.94 -4.75 24.59
C ASN A 212 13.28 -4.37 25.23
N ASN A 213 14.03 -5.37 25.70
CA ASN A 213 15.38 -5.19 26.28
C ASN A 213 16.51 -5.39 25.25
N SER A 214 16.22 -5.74 24.01
CA SER A 214 17.21 -5.84 22.94
C SER A 214 17.36 -4.50 22.23
N VAL A 215 18.57 -4.14 21.80
CA VAL A 215 18.80 -2.90 21.05
C VAL A 215 18.06 -2.98 19.71
N HIS A 216 17.19 -2.02 19.43
CA HIS A 216 16.45 -1.95 18.19
C HIS A 216 17.25 -1.21 17.12
N ARG A 217 17.43 -1.82 15.93
CA ARG A 217 18.30 -1.30 14.87
C ARG A 217 17.98 0.15 14.44
N THR A 218 16.69 0.51 14.35
CA THR A 218 16.28 1.84 13.88
C THR A 218 16.56 2.93 14.92
N THR A 219 16.32 2.64 16.21
CA THR A 219 16.48 3.61 17.30
C THR A 219 17.91 3.62 17.84
N GLY A 220 18.63 2.51 17.73
CA GLY A 220 19.93 2.30 18.36
C GLY A 220 19.84 2.18 19.88
N MET A 221 18.62 2.03 20.43
CA MET A 221 18.34 1.93 21.86
C MET A 221 17.47 0.70 22.15
N LYS A 222 17.50 0.24 23.40
CA LYS A 222 16.53 -0.74 23.90
C LYS A 222 15.16 -0.03 24.03
N PRO A 223 14.06 -0.58 23.49
CA PRO A 223 12.73 0.01 23.65
C PRO A 223 12.40 0.34 25.11
N ALA A 224 12.71 -0.56 26.04
CA ALA A 224 12.50 -0.36 27.48
C ALA A 224 13.39 0.73 28.11
N GLY A 225 14.43 1.17 27.43
CA GLY A 225 15.32 2.24 27.87
C GLY A 225 14.92 3.64 27.39
N VAL A 226 13.85 3.74 26.57
CA VAL A 226 13.31 5.03 26.12
C VAL A 226 12.44 5.61 27.24
N THR A 227 12.70 6.86 27.58
CA THR A 227 12.03 7.62 28.64
C THR A 227 11.69 9.02 28.12
N PHE A 228 10.82 9.75 28.82
CA PHE A 228 10.51 11.14 28.45
C PHE A 228 11.77 12.03 28.37
N LYS A 229 12.82 11.74 29.17
CA LYS A 229 14.06 12.51 29.17
C LYS A 229 14.88 12.38 27.88
N ASN A 230 14.87 11.17 27.26
CA ASN A 230 15.68 10.89 26.06
C ASN A 230 14.85 10.80 24.77
N ALA A 231 13.51 10.84 24.88
CA ALA A 231 12.61 10.67 23.78
C ALA A 231 12.77 11.74 22.68
N ARG A 232 13.01 13.00 23.08
CA ARG A 232 13.24 14.10 22.11
C ARG A 232 14.50 13.88 21.29
N ALA A 233 15.61 13.57 21.92
CA ALA A 233 16.86 13.28 21.22
C ALA A 233 16.73 12.04 20.30
N LEU A 234 15.99 11.02 20.75
CA LEU A 234 15.66 9.86 19.93
C LEU A 234 14.83 10.27 18.71
N TRP A 235 13.82 11.12 18.89
CA TRP A 235 12.96 11.59 17.81
C TRP A 235 13.79 12.36 16.76
N GLU A 236 14.60 13.30 17.19
CA GLU A 236 15.49 14.08 16.32
C GLU A 236 16.47 13.17 15.56
N LYS A 237 17.03 12.15 16.21
CA LYS A 237 17.91 11.17 15.57
C LYS A 237 17.22 10.34 14.47
N VAL A 238 15.97 9.92 14.69
CA VAL A 238 15.27 8.98 13.79
C VAL A 238 14.46 9.72 12.72
N TYR A 239 13.85 10.85 13.07
CA TYR A 239 12.88 11.58 12.27
C TYR A 239 13.26 13.03 11.98
N GLY A 240 14.31 13.59 12.65
CA GLY A 240 14.83 14.92 12.36
C GLY A 240 15.15 15.07 10.87
N GLU A 241 14.98 16.26 10.37
CA GLU A 241 15.14 16.58 8.94
C GLU A 241 16.54 16.15 8.45
N LYS A 242 16.55 15.15 7.61
CA LYS A 242 17.63 14.95 6.67
C LYS A 242 17.18 15.66 5.41
N GLU A 243 17.91 16.67 4.98
CA GLU A 243 17.72 17.30 3.69
C GLU A 243 17.75 16.21 2.60
N GLU A 244 16.55 15.71 2.24
CA GLU A 244 16.44 14.94 1.01
C GLU A 244 16.33 15.95 -0.13
N PRO A 245 17.15 15.84 -1.17
CA PRO A 245 17.03 16.71 -2.33
C PRO A 245 15.58 16.61 -2.86
N GLN A 246 14.91 17.76 -2.98
CA GLN A 246 13.56 17.83 -3.56
C GLN A 246 13.63 17.24 -4.97
N LYS A 247 13.18 16.01 -5.12
CA LYS A 247 13.00 15.41 -6.43
C LYS A 247 11.75 16.05 -7.06
N ASN A 248 11.93 16.59 -8.25
CA ASN A 248 10.79 17.10 -9.02
C ASN A 248 9.68 16.04 -9.06
N PRO A 249 8.44 16.41 -8.81
CA PRO A 249 7.34 15.47 -8.81
C PRO A 249 7.23 14.82 -10.20
N LYS A 250 7.09 13.50 -10.23
CA LYS A 250 6.94 12.72 -11.46
C LYS A 250 5.61 13.01 -12.18
N PHE A 251 4.61 13.40 -11.42
CA PHE A 251 3.26 13.69 -11.90
C PHE A 251 2.85 15.10 -11.54
N LYS A 252 2.01 15.70 -12.38
CA LYS A 252 1.42 17.03 -12.17
C LYS A 252 -0.04 16.89 -11.79
N LEU A 253 -0.61 17.92 -11.16
CA LEU A 253 -2.06 17.99 -10.93
C LEU A 253 -2.78 17.96 -12.28
N GLY A 254 -3.79 17.09 -12.40
CA GLY A 254 -4.53 16.86 -13.64
C GLY A 254 -3.98 15.72 -14.52
N ASP A 255 -2.82 15.12 -14.19
CA ASP A 255 -2.36 13.92 -14.88
C ASP A 255 -3.31 12.74 -14.61
N THR A 256 -3.76 12.08 -15.66
CA THR A 256 -4.49 10.81 -15.54
C THR A 256 -3.50 9.69 -15.27
N VAL A 257 -3.75 8.93 -14.19
CA VAL A 257 -2.86 7.86 -13.76
C VAL A 257 -3.65 6.59 -13.45
N ARG A 258 -3.03 5.44 -13.67
CA ARG A 258 -3.50 4.13 -13.20
C ARG A 258 -2.66 3.66 -12.03
N ILE A 259 -3.31 3.02 -11.06
CA ILE A 259 -2.63 2.35 -9.96
C ILE A 259 -2.20 0.97 -10.44
N THR A 260 -0.92 0.63 -10.23
CA THR A 260 -0.43 -0.72 -10.49
C THR A 260 -0.95 -1.66 -9.43
N LYS A 261 -1.68 -2.72 -9.82
CA LYS A 261 -2.22 -3.73 -8.90
C LYS A 261 -1.22 -4.86 -8.64
N GLU A 262 -1.34 -5.49 -7.49
CA GLU A 262 -0.63 -6.74 -7.20
C GLU A 262 -1.10 -7.86 -8.16
N LYS A 263 -0.20 -8.80 -8.47
CA LYS A 263 -0.49 -9.94 -9.35
C LYS A 263 -1.71 -10.71 -8.84
N GLY A 264 -2.76 -10.82 -9.66
CA GLY A 264 -3.91 -11.67 -9.42
C GLY A 264 -5.28 -10.98 -9.41
N VAL A 265 -5.35 -9.65 -9.45
CA VAL A 265 -6.64 -8.92 -9.46
C VAL A 265 -6.83 -8.23 -10.81
N PHE A 266 -7.79 -8.73 -11.59
CA PHE A 266 -8.27 -8.08 -12.81
C PHE A 266 -9.52 -7.27 -12.48
N ASP A 267 -9.42 -5.94 -12.50
CA ASP A 267 -10.57 -5.04 -12.58
C ASP A 267 -10.52 -4.30 -13.90
N LEU A 268 -11.58 -4.45 -14.68
CA LEU A 268 -11.74 -3.78 -15.97
C LEU A 268 -12.36 -2.39 -15.82
N ASN A 269 -12.83 -2.02 -14.63
CA ASN A 269 -13.57 -0.78 -14.40
C ASN A 269 -12.62 0.34 -13.96
N GLY A 270 -12.64 1.45 -14.73
CA GLY A 270 -11.90 2.68 -14.40
C GLY A 270 -12.62 3.52 -13.34
N GLU A 271 -12.68 3.05 -12.09
CA GLU A 271 -13.24 3.83 -10.99
C GLU A 271 -12.24 4.84 -10.43
N ASN A 272 -12.73 6.00 -9.99
CA ASN A 272 -11.93 6.99 -9.27
C ASN A 272 -11.59 6.47 -7.88
N ILE A 273 -10.33 6.11 -7.65
CA ILE A 273 -9.86 5.58 -6.38
C ILE A 273 -9.34 6.73 -5.51
N LYS A 274 -9.96 6.93 -4.33
CA LYS A 274 -9.49 7.90 -3.34
C LYS A 274 -8.35 7.28 -2.51
N GLY A 275 -7.24 8.01 -2.33
CA GLY A 275 -6.13 7.53 -1.50
C GLY A 275 -4.85 8.32 -1.75
N ILE A 276 -3.82 8.00 -0.98
CA ILE A 276 -2.46 8.52 -1.13
C ILE A 276 -1.60 7.39 -1.69
N PHE A 277 -0.94 7.65 -2.81
CA PHE A 277 -0.15 6.65 -3.54
C PHE A 277 1.26 7.15 -3.75
N TYR A 278 2.23 6.23 -3.77
CA TYR A 278 3.60 6.56 -4.12
C TYR A 278 3.76 6.70 -5.64
N ASN A 279 4.69 7.54 -6.08
CA ASN A 279 4.98 7.74 -7.50
C ASN A 279 5.28 6.43 -8.27
N GLN A 280 5.79 5.41 -7.58
CA GLN A 280 6.13 4.10 -8.17
C GLN A 280 4.89 3.21 -8.37
N GLU A 281 3.81 3.49 -7.65
CA GLU A 281 2.54 2.78 -7.74
C GLU A 281 1.66 3.34 -8.85
N LEU A 282 2.05 4.48 -9.41
CA LEU A 282 1.30 5.18 -10.43
C LEU A 282 1.96 5.02 -11.81
N VAL A 283 1.14 4.82 -12.82
CA VAL A 283 1.53 4.84 -14.23
C VAL A 283 0.76 5.94 -14.93
N LYS A 284 1.48 6.86 -15.57
CA LYS A 284 0.84 7.88 -16.39
C LYS A 284 0.15 7.21 -17.57
N VAL A 285 -1.09 7.60 -17.81
CA VAL A 285 -1.89 7.16 -18.95
C VAL A 285 -2.19 8.40 -19.77
N SER A 286 -1.79 8.39 -21.03
CA SER A 286 -2.33 9.35 -21.99
C SER A 286 -3.75 8.89 -22.31
N GLU A 287 -4.70 9.82 -22.37
CA GLU A 287 -6.05 9.49 -22.84
C GLU A 287 -5.93 8.85 -24.22
N GLU A 288 -6.21 7.56 -24.30
CA GLU A 288 -6.34 6.90 -25.60
C GLU A 288 -7.65 7.39 -26.24
N PRO A 289 -7.65 7.66 -27.55
CA PRO A 289 -8.90 7.77 -28.28
C PRO A 289 -9.66 6.45 -28.09
N ARG A 290 -10.77 6.52 -27.37
CA ARG A 290 -11.60 5.34 -27.12
C ARG A 290 -12.45 5.10 -28.35
N PRO A 291 -12.48 3.89 -28.91
CA PRO A 291 -13.35 3.61 -30.03
C PRO A 291 -14.80 3.89 -29.61
N ALA A 292 -15.46 4.75 -30.41
CA ALA A 292 -16.80 5.19 -30.15
C ALA A 292 -17.62 5.17 -31.45
N GLU A 293 -18.88 4.76 -31.32
CA GLU A 293 -19.83 4.83 -32.43
C GLU A 293 -20.54 6.20 -32.42
N ILE A 294 -20.52 6.90 -33.54
CA ILE A 294 -21.22 8.17 -33.69
C ILE A 294 -22.71 7.89 -33.90
N LEU A 295 -23.52 8.27 -32.93
CA LEU A 295 -24.97 8.13 -32.98
C LEU A 295 -25.66 9.31 -33.65
N LYS A 296 -25.19 10.54 -33.39
CA LYS A 296 -25.76 11.81 -33.91
C LYS A 296 -24.69 12.86 -34.08
N THR A 297 -24.94 13.80 -35.01
CA THR A 297 -24.05 14.93 -35.25
C THR A 297 -24.86 16.22 -35.16
N ARG A 298 -24.30 17.29 -34.56
CA ARG A 298 -24.88 18.61 -34.52
C ARG A 298 -23.83 19.71 -34.75
N LEU A 299 -24.30 20.88 -35.13
CA LEU A 299 -23.50 22.10 -35.13
C LEU A 299 -23.92 22.97 -33.94
N ARG A 300 -23.01 23.27 -33.05
CA ARG A 300 -23.28 24.14 -31.89
C ARG A 300 -22.27 25.28 -31.85
N LYS A 301 -22.75 26.54 -31.97
CA LYS A 301 -21.90 27.72 -32.00
C LYS A 301 -20.74 27.63 -33.02
N GLY A 302 -21.01 27.09 -34.20
CA GLY A 302 -20.00 26.90 -35.25
C GLY A 302 -19.05 25.72 -35.06
N VAL A 303 -19.15 24.98 -33.94
CA VAL A 303 -18.36 23.79 -33.67
C VAL A 303 -19.18 22.53 -33.97
N LYS A 304 -18.63 21.63 -34.77
CA LYS A 304 -19.24 20.33 -35.07
C LYS A 304 -19.02 19.40 -33.87
N GLU A 305 -20.10 18.85 -33.34
CA GLU A 305 -20.09 17.92 -32.21
C GLU A 305 -20.79 16.62 -32.61
N HIS A 306 -20.27 15.49 -32.09
CA HIS A 306 -20.81 14.16 -32.31
C HIS A 306 -21.27 13.56 -30.97
N PHE A 307 -22.49 13.02 -30.93
CA PHE A 307 -22.99 12.25 -29.81
C PHE A 307 -22.51 10.82 -29.98
N VAL A 308 -21.64 10.37 -29.07
CA VAL A 308 -20.95 9.09 -29.20
C VAL A 308 -21.38 8.08 -28.15
N ARG A 309 -21.45 6.82 -28.55
CA ARG A 309 -21.55 5.65 -27.68
C ARG A 309 -20.20 4.95 -27.63
N TRP A 310 -19.71 4.71 -26.42
CA TRP A 310 -18.41 4.06 -26.20
C TRP A 310 -18.51 2.56 -26.45
N ILE A 311 -17.67 2.00 -27.34
CA ILE A 311 -17.75 0.59 -27.75
C ILE A 311 -17.13 -0.33 -26.69
N VAL A 312 -16.06 0.11 -26.03
CA VAL A 312 -15.31 -0.70 -25.04
C VAL A 312 -15.82 -0.48 -23.62
N ASP A 313 -16.43 0.64 -23.33
CA ASP A 313 -16.93 1.01 -21.99
C ASP A 313 -18.44 1.25 -22.04
N THR A 314 -19.20 0.17 -22.08
CA THR A 314 -20.67 0.20 -22.19
C THR A 314 -21.38 0.83 -21.00
N ASN A 315 -20.69 0.96 -19.85
CA ASN A 315 -21.24 1.61 -18.65
C ASN A 315 -21.02 3.12 -18.65
N LYS A 316 -20.19 3.65 -19.55
CA LYS A 316 -19.97 5.09 -19.66
C LYS A 316 -21.15 5.74 -20.40
N PRO A 317 -21.79 6.79 -19.83
CA PRO A 317 -22.90 7.45 -20.52
C PRO A 317 -22.45 8.04 -21.85
N ASN A 318 -23.35 8.00 -22.83
CA ASN A 318 -23.13 8.64 -24.12
C ASN A 318 -22.86 10.14 -23.94
N ALA A 319 -21.94 10.70 -24.69
CA ALA A 319 -21.51 12.08 -24.52
C ALA A 319 -21.38 12.82 -25.88
N TRP A 320 -21.47 14.14 -25.83
CA TRP A 320 -21.14 14.99 -26.97
C TRP A 320 -19.65 15.28 -26.97
N VAL A 321 -18.97 14.93 -28.05
CA VAL A 321 -17.52 15.11 -28.27
C VAL A 321 -17.32 16.00 -29.49
N LYS A 322 -16.35 16.91 -29.44
CA LYS A 322 -16.07 17.79 -30.59
C LYS A 322 -15.42 16.99 -31.72
N ASP A 323 -15.67 17.39 -32.97
CA ASP A 323 -15.09 16.77 -34.14
C ASP A 323 -13.55 16.78 -34.12
N THR A 324 -12.95 17.82 -33.49
CA THR A 324 -11.49 17.93 -33.27
C THR A 324 -10.91 16.87 -32.35
N ASP A 325 -11.73 16.31 -31.47
CA ASP A 325 -11.31 15.34 -30.43
C ASP A 325 -11.58 13.90 -30.89
N ILE A 326 -12.04 13.71 -32.14
CA ILE A 326 -12.29 12.41 -32.78
C ILE A 326 -11.18 12.13 -33.79
N GLU A 327 -10.35 11.14 -33.49
CA GLU A 327 -9.46 10.56 -34.51
C GLU A 327 -10.26 9.57 -35.37
N ARG A 328 -10.30 9.80 -36.68
CA ARG A 328 -10.85 8.87 -37.66
C ARG A 328 -9.73 7.97 -38.16
N GLU A 329 -9.96 6.66 -38.17
CA GLU A 329 -9.06 5.71 -38.81
C GLU A 329 -8.88 5.97 -40.30
#